data_34b45affa826fa2f244ce06ba9f2390a
#
_entry.id   34b45affa826fa2f244ce06ba9f2390a
#
_cell.length_a   1.000
_cell.length_b   1.000
_cell.length_c   1.000
_cell.angle_alpha   90.00
_cell.angle_beta   90.00
_cell.angle_gamma   90.00
#
_symmetry.space_group_name_H-M   'P 1'
#
loop_
_entity.id
_entity.type
_entity.pdbx_description
1 polymer ?
#
loop_
_entity_poly.entity_id
_entity_poly.type
_entity_poly.pdbx_seq_one_letter_code
_entity_poly.pdbx_strand_id
1 'polypeptide(L)' 'MDAFTAGILQRIRNTEADLVRARESGDELLAEVELAELEDLQRLATEHGVRYTVNA' A
#
# COMPACT_ATOMS: atom_id res chain seq x y z
N MET A 1 -7.07 -15.80 -9.83
CA MET A 1 -6.04 -14.85 -9.33
C MET A 1 -4.87 -15.65 -8.80
N ASP A 2 -3.66 -15.32 -9.20
CA ASP A 2 -2.49 -16.06 -8.75
C ASP A 2 -2.02 -15.57 -7.36
N ALA A 3 -1.14 -16.35 -6.74
CA ALA A 3 -0.65 -16.04 -5.39
C ALA A 3 0.11 -14.71 -5.34
N PHE A 4 0.86 -14.38 -6.39
CA PHE A 4 1.61 -13.13 -6.45
C PHE A 4 0.67 -11.92 -6.44
N THR A 5 -0.34 -11.94 -7.31
CA THR A 5 -1.33 -10.87 -7.40
C THR A 5 -2.10 -10.72 -6.08
N ALA A 6 -2.55 -11.83 -5.50
CA ALA A 6 -3.26 -11.81 -4.23
C ALA A 6 -2.39 -11.23 -3.12
N GLY A 7 -1.11 -11.61 -3.09
CA GLY A 7 -0.17 -11.12 -2.09
C GLY A 7 0.09 -9.62 -2.20
N ILE A 8 0.29 -9.11 -3.42
CA ILE A 8 0.49 -7.68 -3.64
C ILE A 8 -0.74 -6.88 -3.23
N LEU A 9 -1.92 -7.33 -3.63
CA LEU A 9 -3.16 -6.63 -3.27
C LEU A 9 -3.37 -6.60 -1.76
N GLN A 10 -3.05 -7.69 -1.07
CA GLN A 10 -3.16 -7.75 0.39
C GLN A 10 -2.18 -6.78 1.05
N ARG A 11 -0.94 -6.72 0.57
CA ARG A 11 0.06 -5.79 1.10
C ARG A 11 -0.32 -4.34 0.87
N ILE A 12 -0.88 -4.02 -0.30
CA ILE A 12 -1.37 -2.67 -0.58
C ILE A 12 -2.45 -2.29 0.43
N ARG A 13 -3.43 -3.16 0.67
CA ARG A 13 -4.49 -2.89 1.64
C ARG A 13 -3.95 -2.71 3.05
N ASN A 14 -3.03 -3.57 3.46
CA ASN A 14 -2.44 -3.48 4.79
C ASN A 14 -1.66 -2.18 4.96
N THR A 15 -0.90 -1.78 3.94
CA THR A 15 -0.11 -0.56 3.97
C THR A 15 -1.02 0.68 3.98
N GLU A 16 -2.10 0.67 3.21
CA GLU A 16 -3.10 1.75 3.25
C GLU A 16 -3.69 1.90 4.64
N ALA A 17 -4.05 0.80 5.28
CA ALA A 17 -4.59 0.82 6.63
C ALA A 17 -3.57 1.35 7.64
N ASP A 18 -2.32 0.93 7.51
CA ASP A 18 -1.24 1.41 8.38
C ASP A 18 -0.99 2.90 8.20
N LEU A 19 -1.06 3.40 6.96
CA LEU A 19 -0.92 4.82 6.67
C LEU A 19 -2.03 5.64 7.33
N VAL A 20 -3.27 5.17 7.23
CA VAL A 20 -4.40 5.85 7.88
C VAL A 20 -4.18 5.91 9.38
N ARG A 21 -3.79 4.81 10.01
CA ARG A 21 -3.54 4.77 11.45
C ARG A 21 -2.41 5.72 11.85
N ALA A 22 -1.34 5.77 11.07
CA ALA A 22 -0.22 6.68 11.35
C ALA A 22 -0.67 8.14 11.31
N ARG A 23 -1.49 8.50 10.33
CA ARG A 23 -2.03 9.86 10.20
C ARG A 23 -2.97 10.20 11.36
N GLU A 24 -3.83 9.25 11.74
CA GLU A 24 -4.78 9.47 12.83
C GLU A 24 -4.06 9.65 14.17
N SER A 25 -2.93 8.97 14.37
CA SER A 25 -2.15 9.10 15.59
C SER A 25 -1.18 10.29 15.56
N GLY A 26 -1.09 10.99 14.45
CA GLY A 26 -0.18 12.13 14.31
C GLY A 26 1.28 11.73 14.14
N ASP A 27 1.55 10.49 13.78
CA ASP A 27 2.91 9.99 13.57
C ASP A 27 3.35 10.28 12.14
N GLU A 28 3.87 11.48 11.91
CA GLU A 28 4.26 11.94 10.58
C GLU A 28 5.40 11.13 9.98
N LEU A 29 6.36 10.72 10.80
CA LEU A 29 7.49 9.94 10.32
C LEU A 29 7.02 8.57 9.82
N LEU A 30 6.18 7.90 10.59
CA LEU A 30 5.63 6.61 10.20
C LEU A 30 4.74 6.76 8.96
N ALA A 31 3.95 7.84 8.88
CA ALA A 31 3.12 8.11 7.71
C ALA A 31 3.97 8.25 6.44
N GLU A 32 5.12 8.91 6.52
CA GLU A 32 6.03 9.03 5.38
C GLU A 32 6.60 7.67 4.96
N VAL A 33 6.98 6.85 5.93
CA VAL A 33 7.50 5.51 5.66
C VAL A 33 6.43 4.65 4.98
N GLU A 34 5.21 4.66 5.50
CA GLU A 34 4.12 3.88 4.94
C GLU A 34 3.73 4.38 3.54
N LEU A 35 3.75 5.69 3.32
CA LEU A 35 3.45 6.25 2.01
C LEU A 35 4.49 5.81 0.98
N ALA A 36 5.78 5.84 1.33
CA ALA A 36 6.85 5.40 0.44
C ALA A 36 6.68 3.92 0.10
N GLU A 37 6.34 3.08 1.07
CA GLU A 37 6.10 1.67 0.83
C GLU A 37 4.88 1.45 -0.06
N LEU A 38 3.82 2.21 0.15
CA LEU A 38 2.61 2.12 -0.67
C LEU A 38 2.93 2.46 -2.13
N GLU A 39 3.70 3.52 -2.36
CA GLU A 39 4.10 3.92 -3.72
C GLU A 39 4.93 2.83 -4.39
N ASP A 40 5.84 2.19 -3.65
CA ASP A 40 6.64 1.09 -4.19
C ASP A 40 5.76 -0.11 -4.56
N LEU A 41 4.79 -0.46 -3.71
CA LEU A 41 3.87 -1.55 -3.98
C LEU A 41 2.99 -1.26 -5.19
N GLN A 42 2.52 -0.02 -5.32
CA GLN A 42 1.70 0.40 -6.45
C GLN A 42 2.50 0.34 -7.75
N ARG A 43 3.75 0.77 -7.73
CA ARG A 43 4.63 0.67 -8.90
C ARG A 43 4.86 -0.79 -9.28
N LEU A 44 5.14 -1.64 -8.30
CA LEU A 44 5.35 -3.06 -8.54
C LEU A 44 4.10 -3.70 -9.13
N ALA A 45 2.92 -3.37 -8.59
CA ALA A 45 1.65 -3.85 -9.12
C ALA A 45 1.47 -3.43 -10.58
N THR A 46 1.74 -2.17 -10.90
CA THR A 46 1.62 -1.65 -12.26
C THR A 46 2.57 -2.37 -13.22
N GLU A 47 3.82 -2.59 -12.80
CA GLU A 47 4.83 -3.28 -13.61
C GLU A 47 4.40 -4.70 -13.95
N HIS A 48 3.64 -5.35 -13.08
CA HIS A 48 3.17 -6.72 -13.27
C HIS A 48 1.72 -6.80 -13.77
N GLY A 49 1.15 -5.66 -14.17
CA GLY A 49 -0.22 -5.63 -14.70
C GLY A 49 -1.31 -5.91 -13.69
N VAL A 50 -1.02 -5.75 -12.41
CA VAL A 50 -1.99 -5.93 -11.34
C VAL A 50 -2.82 -4.68 -11.18
N ARG A 51 -4.15 -4.82 -11.18
CA ARG A 51 -5.04 -3.69 -10.94
C ARG A 51 -5.36 -3.57 -9.47
N TYR A 52 -5.41 -2.34 -8.99
CA TYR A 52 -5.74 -2.06 -7.59
C TYR A 52 -6.60 -0.81 -7.51
N THR A 53 -7.36 -0.71 -6.41
CA THR A 53 -8.18 0.46 -6.13
C THR A 53 -7.50 1.27 -5.04
N VAL A 54 -7.34 2.56 -5.27
CA VAL A 54 -6.75 3.46 -4.26
C VAL A 54 -7.86 3.94 -3.33
N ASN A 55 -7.73 3.61 -2.05
CA ASN A 55 -8.63 4.09 -1.00
C ASN A 55 -7.94 5.24 -0.27
N ALA A 56 -8.05 6.40 -0.84
CA ALA A 56 -7.39 7.59 -0.29
C ALA A 56 -8.11 8.13 0.94
#